data_eee055e588043a1c52a69551e152df8b
#
_entry.id   eee055e588043a1c52a69551e152df8b
#
_cell.length_a   1.000
_cell.length_b   1.000
_cell.length_c   1.000
_cell.angle_alpha   90.00
_cell.angle_beta   90.00
_cell.angle_gamma   90.00
#
_symmetry.space_group_name_H-M   'P 1'
#
loop_
_entity.id
_entity.type
_entity.pdbx_description
1 polymer ?
#
loop_
_entity_poly.entity_id
_entity_poly.type
_entity_poly.pdbx_seq_one_letter_code
_entity_poly.pdbx_strand_id
1 'polypeptide(L)'
;MTDIAFHITDLAANSLRAGADAIDIALSLDGTQLELAVTDNGCGMAPEAVRRAFDPFYTTRTTRRTGLGLPFLLQSAEGCGGSAAIRSVPGKGTCVRALFM
;
A
#
# COMPACT_ATOMS: atom_id res chain seq x y z
N MET A 1 -2.75 17.44 6.81
CA MET A 1 -2.91 16.18 7.49
C MET A 1 -3.19 15.04 6.52
N THR A 2 -2.58 13.91 6.74
CA THR A 2 -2.76 12.78 5.85
C THR A 2 -4.15 12.18 6.02
N ASP A 3 -4.79 11.88 4.92
CA ASP A 3 -6.10 11.24 4.94
C ASP A 3 -5.93 9.73 5.01
N ILE A 4 -5.91 9.22 6.23
CA ILE A 4 -5.70 7.80 6.46
C ILE A 4 -6.85 6.97 5.87
N ALA A 5 -8.07 7.47 5.99
CA ALA A 5 -9.23 6.75 5.46
C ALA A 5 -9.10 6.55 3.95
N PHE A 6 -8.60 7.57 3.25
CA PHE A 6 -8.39 7.47 1.82
C PHE A 6 -7.38 6.38 1.49
N HIS A 7 -6.28 6.34 2.24
CA HIS A 7 -5.25 5.31 1.99
C HIS A 7 -5.77 3.91 2.29
N ILE A 8 -6.55 3.76 3.35
CA ILE A 8 -7.12 2.47 3.68
C ILE A 8 -8.05 1.99 2.56
N THR A 9 -8.90 2.87 2.09
CA THR A 9 -9.83 2.53 1.02
C THR A 9 -9.09 2.14 -0.26
N ASP A 10 -8.04 2.88 -0.58
CA ASP A 10 -7.27 2.64 -1.78
C ASP A 10 -6.53 1.31 -1.72
N LEU A 11 -5.92 1.02 -0.57
CA LEU A 11 -5.20 -0.23 -0.39
C LEU A 11 -6.16 -1.42 -0.37
N ALA A 12 -7.32 -1.27 0.24
CA ALA A 12 -8.33 -2.32 0.23
C ALA A 12 -8.81 -2.61 -1.18
N ALA A 13 -9.00 -1.56 -1.98
CA ALA A 13 -9.41 -1.74 -3.37
C ALA A 13 -8.34 -2.50 -4.16
N ASN A 14 -7.07 -2.21 -3.91
CA ASN A 14 -5.99 -2.94 -4.55
C ASN A 14 -6.03 -4.42 -4.17
N SER A 15 -6.27 -4.71 -2.90
CA SER A 15 -6.35 -6.09 -2.44
C SER A 15 -7.50 -6.85 -3.10
N LEU A 16 -8.64 -6.19 -3.25
CA LEU A 16 -9.79 -6.81 -3.92
C LEU A 16 -9.49 -7.09 -5.38
N ARG A 17 -8.82 -6.16 -6.06
CA ARG A 17 -8.45 -6.38 -7.46
C ARG A 17 -7.45 -7.50 -7.62
N ALA A 18 -6.65 -7.75 -6.60
CA ALA A 18 -5.69 -8.85 -6.61
C ALA A 18 -6.35 -10.20 -6.27
N GLY A 19 -7.66 -10.20 -6.08
CA GLY A 19 -8.39 -11.43 -5.82
C GLY A 19 -8.35 -11.90 -4.39
N ALA A 20 -8.01 -11.01 -3.46
CA ALA A 20 -7.96 -11.39 -2.06
C ALA A 20 -9.35 -11.66 -1.52
N ASP A 21 -9.49 -12.73 -0.72
CA ASP A 21 -10.71 -12.96 0.01
C ASP A 21 -10.51 -12.74 1.51
N ALA A 22 -9.31 -12.36 1.91
CA ALA A 22 -9.02 -11.97 3.29
C ALA A 22 -8.11 -10.76 3.26
N ILE A 23 -8.52 -9.70 3.95
CA ILE A 23 -7.77 -8.45 4.05
C ILE A 23 -7.69 -8.09 5.51
N ASP A 24 -6.48 -7.91 6.00
CA ASP A 24 -6.25 -7.54 7.39
C ASP A 24 -5.70 -6.13 7.42
N ILE A 25 -6.37 -5.24 8.17
CA ILE A 25 -5.98 -3.85 8.28
C ILE A 25 -5.68 -3.56 9.74
N ALA A 26 -4.46 -3.13 10.01
CA ALA A 26 -4.02 -2.83 11.36
C ALA A 26 -3.55 -1.40 11.45
N LEU A 27 -4.00 -0.69 12.48
CA LEU A 27 -3.56 0.65 12.79
C LEU A 27 -2.99 0.64 14.19
N SER A 28 -1.83 1.26 14.35
CA SER A 28 -1.13 1.28 15.61
C SER A 28 -0.64 2.70 15.86
N LEU A 29 -0.95 3.24 17.03
CA LEU A 29 -0.54 4.59 17.38
C LEU A 29 0.39 4.52 18.57
N ASP A 30 1.57 5.10 18.44
CA ASP A 30 2.57 5.12 19.51
C ASP A 30 3.14 6.54 19.60
N GLY A 31 2.69 7.29 20.59
CA GLY A 31 3.07 8.68 20.69
C GLY A 31 2.54 9.47 19.52
N THR A 32 3.45 10.04 18.74
CA THR A 32 3.06 10.80 17.55
C THR A 32 3.21 10.00 16.27
N GLN A 33 3.51 8.70 16.41
CA GLN A 33 3.79 7.85 15.27
C GLN A 33 2.60 6.93 15.01
N LEU A 34 2.15 6.93 13.76
CA LEU A 34 1.04 6.08 13.35
C LEU A 34 1.52 5.08 12.32
N GLU A 35 1.27 3.81 12.56
CA GLU A 35 1.61 2.76 11.61
C GLU A 35 0.35 2.15 11.03
N LEU A 36 0.29 2.06 9.72
CA LEU A 36 -0.78 1.40 8.98
C LEU A 36 -0.21 0.17 8.30
N ALA A 37 -0.85 -0.98 8.48
CA ALA A 37 -0.44 -2.21 7.79
C ALA A 37 -1.66 -2.84 7.16
N VAL A 38 -1.58 -3.14 5.88
CA VAL A 38 -2.64 -3.81 5.14
C VAL A 38 -2.06 -5.07 4.52
N THR A 39 -2.59 -6.20 4.96
CA THR A 39 -2.12 -7.51 4.51
C THR A 39 -3.25 -8.24 3.81
N ASP A 40 -2.98 -8.83 2.66
CA ASP A 40 -4.01 -9.59 1.95
C ASP A 40 -3.44 -10.90 1.44
N ASN A 41 -4.35 -11.80 1.05
CA ASN A 41 -4.00 -13.09 0.49
C ASN A 41 -4.31 -13.15 -1.01
N GLY A 42 -4.15 -12.04 -1.69
CA GLY A 42 -4.37 -11.98 -3.12
C GLY A 42 -3.26 -12.66 -3.93
N CYS A 43 -3.19 -12.34 -5.19
CA CYS A 43 -2.25 -13.01 -6.10
C CYS A 43 -0.79 -12.64 -5.85
N GLY A 44 -0.54 -11.57 -5.12
CA GLY A 44 0.82 -11.12 -4.89
C GLY A 44 1.45 -10.50 -6.11
N MET A 45 2.73 -10.17 -6.00
CA MET A 45 3.46 -9.53 -7.07
C MET A 45 4.83 -10.16 -7.22
N ALA A 46 5.31 -10.22 -8.48
CA ALA A 46 6.67 -10.64 -8.74
C ALA A 46 7.66 -9.60 -8.21
N PRO A 47 8.91 -9.99 -7.94
CA PRO A 47 9.91 -9.04 -7.41
C PRO A 47 10.07 -7.78 -8.27
N GLU A 48 9.96 -7.91 -9.57
CA GLU A 48 10.06 -6.77 -10.46
C GLU A 48 8.94 -5.76 -10.19
N ALA A 49 7.73 -6.26 -10.02
CA ALA A 49 6.58 -5.37 -9.74
C ALA A 49 6.72 -4.74 -8.37
N VAL A 50 7.25 -5.48 -7.39
CA VAL A 50 7.46 -4.94 -6.04
C VAL A 50 8.43 -3.76 -6.11
N ARG A 51 9.51 -3.90 -6.86
CA ARG A 51 10.50 -2.84 -6.97
C ARG A 51 9.92 -1.56 -7.56
N ARG A 52 8.87 -1.69 -8.39
CA ARG A 52 8.28 -0.55 -9.06
C ARG A 52 6.94 -0.12 -8.50
N ALA A 53 6.52 -0.75 -7.40
CA ALA A 53 5.18 -0.55 -6.88
C ALA A 53 4.91 0.90 -6.49
N PHE A 54 5.93 1.62 -6.03
CA PHE A 54 5.78 3.01 -5.62
C PHE A 54 6.09 4.00 -6.75
N ASP A 55 6.42 3.52 -7.92
CA ASP A 55 6.75 4.38 -9.06
C ASP A 55 5.46 4.78 -9.77
N PRO A 56 5.10 6.07 -9.79
CA PRO A 56 3.85 6.49 -10.41
C PRO A 56 3.83 6.24 -11.91
N PHE A 57 4.99 6.25 -12.56
CA PHE A 57 5.03 6.05 -14.01
C PHE A 57 4.86 4.59 -14.40
N TYR A 58 5.26 3.67 -13.55
CA TYR A 58 5.11 2.27 -13.84
C TYR A 58 3.64 1.86 -13.88
N THR A 59 2.83 2.41 -12.96
CA THR A 59 1.45 1.98 -12.79
C THR A 59 0.47 2.67 -13.72
N THR A 60 0.80 3.84 -14.22
CA THR A 60 -0.18 4.65 -14.97
C THR A 60 -0.61 4.02 -16.26
N ARG A 61 0.23 3.23 -16.89
CA ARG A 61 -0.11 2.69 -18.19
C ARG A 61 -1.14 1.57 -18.11
N THR A 62 -1.34 0.97 -16.97
CA THR A 62 -2.23 -0.19 -16.89
C THR A 62 -3.49 0.06 -16.12
N THR A 63 -3.42 0.83 -15.06
CA THR A 63 -4.55 0.91 -14.15
C THR A 63 -5.03 2.31 -13.87
N ARG A 64 -4.37 3.25 -14.45
CA ARG A 64 -4.77 4.63 -14.29
C ARG A 64 -4.81 5.01 -12.81
N ARG A 65 -5.91 5.62 -12.38
CA ARG A 65 -5.95 6.19 -11.04
C ARG A 65 -5.74 5.18 -9.93
N THR A 66 -6.15 3.94 -10.13
CA THR A 66 -5.99 2.96 -9.06
C THR A 66 -4.54 2.56 -8.87
N GLY A 67 -3.73 2.68 -9.93
CA GLY A 67 -2.33 2.37 -9.82
C GLY A 67 -1.54 3.42 -9.06
N LEU A 68 -2.13 4.57 -8.78
CA LEU A 68 -1.44 5.64 -8.07
C LEU A 68 -1.55 5.55 -6.57
N GLY A 69 -2.32 4.59 -6.04
CA GLY A 69 -2.53 4.48 -4.60
C GLY A 69 -1.23 4.28 -3.83
N LEU A 70 -0.37 3.37 -4.28
CA LEU A 70 0.89 3.11 -3.60
C LEU A 70 1.87 4.27 -3.69
N PRO A 71 2.11 4.85 -4.88
CA PRO A 71 2.98 6.03 -4.94
C PRO A 71 2.47 7.18 -4.07
N PHE A 72 1.16 7.39 -4.04
CA PHE A 72 0.59 8.45 -3.23
C PHE A 72 0.76 8.16 -1.74
N LEU A 73 0.62 6.90 -1.35
CA LEU A 73 0.85 6.49 0.03
C LEU A 73 2.28 6.83 0.46
N LEU A 74 3.26 6.47 -0.35
CA LEU A 74 4.66 6.75 -0.05
C LEU A 74 4.88 8.25 0.07
N GLN A 75 4.35 9.02 -0.86
CA GLN A 75 4.50 10.47 -0.85
C GLN A 75 3.92 11.06 0.44
N SER A 76 2.75 10.62 0.84
CA SER A 76 2.13 11.11 2.06
C SER A 76 2.93 10.75 3.29
N ALA A 77 3.44 9.53 3.36
CA ALA A 77 4.21 9.08 4.50
C ALA A 77 5.51 9.87 4.60
N GLU A 78 6.21 10.03 3.48
CA GLU A 78 7.48 10.75 3.48
C GLU A 78 7.28 12.22 3.79
N GLY A 79 6.16 12.79 3.34
CA GLY A 79 5.85 14.18 3.65
C GLY A 79 5.68 14.45 5.13
N CYS A 80 5.36 13.42 5.90
CA CYS A 80 5.25 13.52 7.36
C CYS A 80 6.53 13.10 8.07
N GLY A 81 7.58 12.79 7.34
CA GLY A 81 8.81 12.29 7.96
C GLY A 81 8.82 10.80 8.20
N GLY A 82 7.86 10.07 7.63
CA GLY A 82 7.79 8.63 7.79
C GLY A 82 8.25 7.88 6.57
N SER A 83 7.68 6.70 6.34
CA SER A 83 8.12 5.83 5.25
C SER A 83 7.01 4.86 4.88
N ALA A 84 7.21 4.16 3.77
CA ALA A 84 6.32 3.10 3.36
C ALA A 84 7.15 1.96 2.77
N ALA A 85 6.62 0.74 2.91
CA ALA A 85 7.29 -0.45 2.40
C ALA A 85 6.25 -1.45 1.96
N ILE A 86 6.64 -2.33 1.04
CA ILE A 86 5.76 -3.36 0.53
C ILE A 86 6.53 -4.68 0.48
N ARG A 87 5.83 -5.75 0.87
CA ARG A 87 6.32 -7.11 0.72
C ARG A 87 5.27 -7.91 0.00
N SER A 88 5.69 -8.70 -0.95
CA SER A 88 4.73 -9.49 -1.71
C SER A 88 5.41 -10.74 -2.23
N VAL A 89 4.65 -11.83 -2.27
CA VAL A 89 5.11 -13.11 -2.80
C VAL A 89 4.05 -13.60 -3.77
N PRO A 90 4.41 -13.90 -5.01
CA PRO A 90 3.43 -14.38 -5.99
C PRO A 90 2.69 -15.60 -5.46
N GLY A 91 1.38 -15.59 -5.60
CA GLY A 91 0.52 -16.66 -5.14
C GLY A 91 0.22 -16.66 -3.66
N LYS A 92 0.81 -15.75 -2.90
CA LYS A 92 0.61 -15.73 -1.44
C LYS A 92 -0.07 -14.48 -0.94
N GLY A 93 0.25 -13.33 -1.53
CA GLY A 93 -0.38 -12.10 -1.13
C GLY A 93 0.59 -10.95 -0.96
N THR A 94 0.12 -9.89 -0.35
CA THR A 94 0.87 -8.65 -0.25
C THR A 94 0.67 -8.02 1.12
N CYS A 95 1.72 -7.43 1.66
CA CYS A 95 1.66 -6.64 2.88
C CYS A 95 2.24 -5.26 2.59
N VAL A 96 1.44 -4.22 2.83
CA VAL A 96 1.86 -2.84 2.67
C VAL A 96 1.89 -2.21 4.05
N ARG A 97 3.00 -1.56 4.39
CA ARG A 97 3.14 -0.86 5.66
C ARG A 97 3.52 0.57 5.41
N ALA A 98 2.92 1.47 6.17
CA ALA A 98 3.22 2.88 6.09
C ALA A 98 3.36 3.45 7.48
N LEU A 99 4.33 4.34 7.64
CA LEU A 99 4.62 4.99 8.91
C LEU A 99 4.44 6.47 8.73
N PHE A 100 3.60 7.07 9.56
CA PHE A 100 3.34 8.51 9.53
C PHE A 100 3.80 9.07 10.87
N MET A 101 4.61 10.12 10.82
CA MET A 101 5.21 10.67 12.03
C MET A 101 4.46 11.88 12.61
#